data_90dbbbc44c2c9df97f4fd5a1fca195d9
#
_entry.id   90dbbbc44c2c9df97f4fd5a1fca195d9
#
_cell.length_a   1.000
_cell.length_b   1.000
_cell.length_c   1.000
_cell.angle_alpha   90.00
_cell.angle_beta   90.00
_cell.angle_gamma   90.00
#
_symmetry.space_group_name_H-M   'P 1'
#
loop_
_entity.id
_entity.type
_entity.pdbx_description
1 polymer ?
#
loop_
_entity_poly.entity_id
_entity_poly.type
_entity_poly.pdbx_seq_one_letter_code
_entity_poly.pdbx_strand_id
1 'polypeptide(L)'
;MKRILFIDRDGTLIEEPADEQIDAFEKLKFVPGMIRNLAFIREKLDFEFVMVSNQDGLGTDAFPEDTFWPVQNFILQTLEGEGITFDDILIDPHFPEDNAPTRKPNPGLVEKYMNDSEYDIANSYVIGPSETGDARRCQYQHQDEIIHRQLMLNLY
;
A
#
# COMPACT_ATOMS: atom_id res chain seq x y z
N MET A 1 -6.42 18.18 11.92
CA MET A 1 -6.76 16.80 11.46
C MET A 1 -5.54 16.24 10.75
N LYS A 2 -5.24 14.99 10.98
CA LYS A 2 -4.12 14.28 10.35
C LYS A 2 -4.50 13.85 8.93
N ARG A 3 -3.56 13.92 7.99
CA ARG A 3 -3.74 13.43 6.62
C ARG A 3 -3.00 12.12 6.45
N ILE A 4 -3.56 11.21 5.69
CA ILE A 4 -2.99 9.89 5.46
C ILE A 4 -2.58 9.75 4.01
N LEU A 5 -1.44 9.11 3.79
CA LEU A 5 -1.04 8.56 2.52
C LEU A 5 -1.13 7.03 2.63
N PHE A 6 -2.17 6.47 2.04
CA PHE A 6 -2.29 5.03 1.90
C PHE A 6 -1.41 4.57 0.76
N ILE A 7 -0.56 3.59 1.02
CA ILE A 7 0.47 3.14 0.07
C ILE A 7 0.31 1.65 -0.13
N ASP A 8 0.05 1.26 -1.38
CA ASP A 8 0.07 -0.14 -1.76
C ASP A 8 1.50 -0.68 -1.76
N ARG A 9 1.65 -1.99 -1.60
CA ARG A 9 2.94 -2.66 -1.54
C ARG A 9 3.40 -3.15 -2.91
N ASP A 10 2.66 -4.10 -3.47
CA ASP A 10 3.03 -4.81 -4.71
C ASP A 10 2.71 -3.92 -5.94
N GLY A 11 3.69 -3.74 -6.81
CA GLY A 11 3.62 -2.81 -7.93
C GLY A 11 3.79 -1.33 -7.56
N THR A 12 4.03 -1.00 -6.28
CA THR A 12 4.19 0.38 -5.79
C THR A 12 5.50 0.58 -5.05
N LEU A 13 5.74 -0.17 -3.99
CA LEU A 13 7.01 -0.18 -3.25
C LEU A 13 8.01 -1.14 -3.87
N ILE A 14 7.51 -2.28 -4.28
CA ILE A 14 8.27 -3.37 -4.91
C ILE A 14 7.60 -3.78 -6.21
N GLU A 15 8.40 -4.28 -7.15
CA GLU A 15 7.87 -4.82 -8.39
C GLU A 15 7.06 -6.10 -8.10
N GLU A 16 5.93 -6.25 -8.76
CA GLU A 16 5.10 -7.43 -8.64
C GLU A 16 5.62 -8.53 -9.59
N PRO A 17 5.95 -9.72 -9.08
CA PRO A 17 6.38 -10.84 -9.92
C PRO A 17 5.18 -11.46 -10.66
N ALA A 18 5.47 -12.28 -11.68
CA ALA A 18 4.43 -12.88 -12.52
C ALA A 18 3.49 -13.84 -11.78
N ASP A 19 3.92 -14.38 -10.64
CA ASP A 19 3.12 -15.25 -9.77
C ASP A 19 2.45 -14.49 -8.60
N GLU A 20 2.56 -13.15 -8.60
CA GLU A 20 1.92 -12.24 -7.63
C GLU A 20 2.32 -12.48 -6.16
N GLN A 21 3.37 -13.28 -5.90
CA GLN A 21 3.85 -13.57 -4.55
C GLN A 21 5.34 -13.24 -4.38
N ILE A 22 5.66 -12.42 -3.40
CA ILE A 22 7.03 -12.17 -2.95
C ILE A 22 7.30 -13.05 -1.72
N ASP A 23 7.62 -14.30 -1.97
CA ASP A 23 7.87 -15.35 -0.98
C ASP A 23 9.35 -15.71 -0.82
N ALA A 24 10.23 -15.02 -1.56
CA ALA A 24 11.67 -15.21 -1.53
C ALA A 24 12.41 -13.90 -1.83
N PHE A 25 13.61 -13.74 -1.28
CA PHE A 25 14.45 -12.56 -1.50
C PHE A 25 14.85 -12.37 -2.96
N GLU A 26 14.97 -13.44 -3.72
CA GLU A 26 15.32 -13.43 -5.15
C GLU A 26 14.25 -12.73 -6.00
N LYS A 27 13.01 -12.70 -5.53
CA LYS A 27 11.90 -12.01 -6.19
C LYS A 27 11.80 -10.54 -5.82
N LEU A 28 12.46 -10.13 -4.73
CA LEU A 28 12.38 -8.77 -4.23
C LEU A 28 13.14 -7.80 -5.12
N LYS A 29 12.40 -6.82 -5.66
CA LYS A 29 12.96 -5.67 -6.37
C LYS A 29 12.19 -4.42 -5.97
N PHE A 30 12.88 -3.39 -5.55
CA PHE A 30 12.26 -2.10 -5.29
C PHE A 30 11.91 -1.38 -6.59
N VAL A 31 10.76 -0.72 -6.62
CA VAL A 31 10.35 0.12 -7.75
C VAL A 31 11.36 1.26 -7.91
N PRO A 32 11.93 1.48 -9.10
CA PRO A 32 12.90 2.54 -9.33
C PRO A 32 12.38 3.92 -8.93
N GLY A 33 13.17 4.66 -8.17
CA GLY A 33 12.83 6.02 -7.72
C GLY A 33 11.86 6.10 -6.52
N MET A 34 11.24 5.00 -6.11
CA MET A 34 10.26 4.97 -5.04
C MET A 34 10.84 5.50 -3.73
N ILE A 35 12.00 5.00 -3.30
CA ILE A 35 12.65 5.40 -2.03
C ILE A 35 12.88 6.91 -2.01
N ARG A 36 13.47 7.48 -3.06
CA ARG A 36 13.72 8.92 -3.16
C ARG A 36 12.44 9.74 -3.05
N ASN A 37 11.38 9.30 -3.72
CA ASN A 37 10.12 10.03 -3.76
C ASN A 37 9.36 9.95 -2.44
N LEU A 38 9.31 8.76 -1.81
CA LEU A 38 8.68 8.64 -0.49
C LEU A 38 9.46 9.35 0.61
N ALA A 39 10.81 9.33 0.56
CA ALA A 39 11.62 10.10 1.49
C ALA A 39 11.34 11.61 1.37
N PHE A 40 11.21 12.12 0.13
CA PHE A 40 10.81 13.51 -0.11
C PHE A 40 9.42 13.82 0.47
N ILE A 41 8.43 12.95 0.23
CA ILE A 41 7.08 13.14 0.77
C ILE A 41 7.10 13.13 2.29
N ARG A 42 7.81 12.17 2.91
CA ARG A 42 7.91 12.06 4.36
C ARG A 42 8.57 13.27 5.00
N GLU A 43 9.57 13.86 4.33
CA GLU A 43 10.28 15.04 4.83
C GLU A 43 9.50 16.34 4.64
N LYS A 44 8.81 16.50 3.50
CA LYS A 44 8.26 17.80 3.07
C LYS A 44 6.77 17.94 3.27
N LEU A 45 6.05 16.83 3.38
CA LEU A 45 4.60 16.81 3.47
C LEU A 45 4.16 16.11 4.77
N ASP A 46 3.15 16.68 5.41
CA ASP A 46 2.63 16.17 6.69
C ASP A 46 1.56 15.10 6.43
N PHE A 47 2.03 13.86 6.21
CA PHE A 47 1.19 12.67 6.07
C PHE A 47 1.61 11.58 7.06
N GLU A 48 0.63 10.90 7.66
CA GLU A 48 0.85 9.56 8.20
C GLU A 48 0.90 8.57 7.03
N PHE A 49 1.86 7.64 7.04
CA PHE A 49 1.99 6.60 6.02
C PHE A 49 1.35 5.32 6.50
N VAL A 50 0.40 4.82 5.74
CA VAL A 50 -0.30 3.56 6.02
C VAL A 50 -0.12 2.63 4.82
N MET A 51 0.56 1.50 5.04
CA MET A 51 0.66 0.45 4.02
C MET A 51 -0.65 -0.32 3.95
N VAL A 52 -1.16 -0.57 2.74
CA VAL A 52 -2.40 -1.34 2.52
C VAL A 52 -2.17 -2.36 1.43
N SER A 53 -2.18 -3.64 1.76
CA SER A 53 -1.82 -4.71 0.82
C SER A 53 -2.78 -5.89 0.87
N ASN A 54 -3.17 -6.41 -0.29
CA ASN A 54 -3.73 -7.76 -0.41
C ASN A 54 -2.57 -8.75 -0.54
N GLN A 55 -2.58 -9.81 0.26
CA GLN A 55 -1.61 -10.90 0.21
C GLN A 55 -2.39 -12.22 0.18
N ASP A 56 -2.87 -12.55 -1.01
CA ASP A 56 -3.82 -13.65 -1.23
C ASP A 56 -3.27 -14.98 -0.69
N GLY A 57 -4.00 -15.60 0.22
CA GLY A 57 -3.64 -16.87 0.83
C GLY A 57 -2.57 -16.82 1.91
N LEU A 58 -2.14 -15.64 2.35
CA LEU A 58 -1.16 -15.51 3.44
C LEU A 58 -1.63 -16.25 4.70
N GLY A 59 -0.75 -17.09 5.25
CA GLY A 59 -1.04 -17.95 6.39
C GLY A 59 -1.62 -19.32 6.03
N THR A 60 -1.80 -19.61 4.74
CA THR A 60 -2.16 -20.95 4.23
C THR A 60 -0.94 -21.68 3.67
N ASP A 61 -1.11 -22.95 3.28
CA ASP A 61 -0.05 -23.72 2.62
C ASP A 61 0.36 -23.13 1.26
N ALA A 62 -0.52 -22.34 0.63
CA ALA A 62 -0.23 -21.67 -0.64
C ALA A 62 0.69 -20.46 -0.46
N PHE A 63 0.67 -19.81 0.69
CA PHE A 63 1.54 -18.69 1.03
C PHE A 63 1.87 -18.71 2.53
N PRO A 64 2.84 -19.53 2.97
CA PRO A 64 3.23 -19.63 4.37
C PRO A 64 3.79 -18.33 4.93
N GLU A 65 3.46 -18.00 6.18
CA GLU A 65 3.93 -16.79 6.84
C GLU A 65 5.46 -16.73 6.98
N ASP A 66 6.12 -17.86 7.15
CA ASP A 66 7.57 -17.97 7.27
C ASP A 66 8.33 -17.62 5.97
N THR A 67 7.65 -17.61 4.84
CA THR A 67 8.20 -17.11 3.56
C THR A 67 7.91 -15.62 3.34
N PHE A 68 6.81 -15.11 3.88
CA PHE A 68 6.40 -13.72 3.73
C PHE A 68 7.14 -12.76 4.67
N TRP A 69 7.10 -13.04 6.00
CA TRP A 69 7.58 -12.09 7.00
C TRP A 69 9.06 -11.74 6.91
N PRO A 70 10.00 -12.65 6.57
CA PRO A 70 11.39 -12.27 6.39
C PRO A 70 11.59 -11.22 5.32
N VAL A 71 10.90 -11.35 4.17
CA VAL A 71 10.97 -10.38 3.07
C VAL A 71 10.29 -9.08 3.44
N GLN A 72 9.10 -9.15 4.05
CA GLN A 72 8.37 -7.97 4.50
C GLN A 72 9.16 -7.16 5.53
N ASN A 73 9.78 -7.81 6.50
CA ASN A 73 10.61 -7.14 7.50
C ASN A 73 11.85 -6.50 6.86
N PHE A 74 12.45 -7.13 5.88
CA PHE A 74 13.58 -6.56 5.14
C PHE A 74 13.16 -5.29 4.36
N ILE A 75 11.99 -5.30 3.72
CA ILE A 75 11.44 -4.11 3.05
C ILE A 75 11.29 -2.97 4.06
N LEU A 76 10.64 -3.23 5.20
CA LEU A 76 10.40 -2.22 6.23
C LEU A 76 11.68 -1.66 6.81
N GLN A 77 12.67 -2.51 7.14
CA GLN A 77 13.98 -2.10 7.66
C GLN A 77 14.76 -1.27 6.64
N THR A 78 14.70 -1.65 5.36
CA THR A 78 15.37 -0.90 4.28
C THR A 78 14.77 0.50 4.17
N LEU A 79 13.44 0.62 4.17
CA LEU A 79 12.74 1.90 4.08
C LEU A 79 12.98 2.76 5.33
N GLU A 80 12.95 2.16 6.52
CA GLU A 80 13.26 2.85 7.78
C GLU A 80 14.68 3.42 7.78
N GLY A 81 15.66 2.68 7.26
CA GLY A 81 17.03 3.15 7.08
C GLY A 81 17.15 4.40 6.18
N GLU A 82 16.20 4.60 5.29
CA GLU A 82 16.09 5.78 4.41
C GLU A 82 15.13 6.85 4.97
N GLY A 83 14.72 6.72 6.24
CA GLY A 83 13.82 7.68 6.91
C GLY A 83 12.34 7.53 6.54
N ILE A 84 11.97 6.43 5.89
CA ILE A 84 10.58 6.14 5.50
C ILE A 84 10.00 5.13 6.48
N THR A 85 9.20 5.61 7.43
CA THR A 85 8.51 4.79 8.42
C THR A 85 7.02 4.75 8.14
N PHE A 86 6.39 3.61 8.36
CA PHE A 86 4.95 3.44 8.29
C PHE A 86 4.34 3.57 9.69
N ASP A 87 3.29 4.36 9.78
CA ASP A 87 2.54 4.56 11.02
C ASP A 87 1.58 3.37 11.27
N ASP A 88 1.18 2.68 10.18
CA ASP A 88 0.40 1.44 10.25
C ASP A 88 0.63 0.55 9.02
N ILE A 89 0.40 -0.76 9.17
CA ILE A 89 0.54 -1.75 8.11
C ILE A 89 -0.68 -2.66 8.14
N LEU A 90 -1.48 -2.58 7.08
CA LEU A 90 -2.74 -3.28 6.93
C LEU A 90 -2.61 -4.32 5.80
N ILE A 91 -2.76 -5.57 6.15
CA ILE A 91 -2.63 -6.69 5.21
C ILE A 91 -3.92 -7.52 5.24
N ASP A 92 -4.47 -7.76 4.06
CA ASP A 92 -5.60 -8.67 3.88
C ASP A 92 -5.11 -9.99 3.29
N PRO A 93 -5.39 -11.15 3.94
CA PRO A 93 -4.93 -12.46 3.51
C PRO A 93 -5.94 -13.23 2.64
N HIS A 94 -7.14 -12.67 2.39
CA HIS A 94 -8.22 -13.40 1.73
C HIS A 94 -7.99 -13.52 0.23
N PHE A 95 -8.49 -14.63 -0.34
CA PHE A 95 -8.59 -14.80 -1.79
C PHE A 95 -9.74 -13.96 -2.38
N PRO A 96 -9.72 -13.65 -3.69
CA PRO A 96 -10.80 -12.90 -4.34
C PRO A 96 -12.19 -13.53 -4.16
N GLU A 97 -12.26 -14.85 -4.22
CA GLU A 97 -13.50 -15.62 -4.06
C GLU A 97 -14.12 -15.56 -2.67
N ASP A 98 -13.34 -15.20 -1.64
CA ASP A 98 -13.83 -15.07 -0.26
C ASP A 98 -14.74 -13.84 -0.11
N ASN A 99 -14.69 -12.89 -1.05
CA ASN A 99 -15.45 -11.63 -1.03
C ASN A 99 -15.33 -10.89 0.31
N ALA A 100 -14.15 -10.94 0.93
CA ALA A 100 -13.92 -10.33 2.22
C ALA A 100 -14.09 -8.80 2.18
N PRO A 101 -14.75 -8.20 3.18
CA PRO A 101 -14.94 -6.75 3.23
C PRO A 101 -13.63 -5.99 3.39
N THR A 102 -12.58 -6.65 3.88
CA THR A 102 -11.25 -6.09 4.09
C THR A 102 -10.36 -6.18 2.85
N ARG A 103 -10.70 -7.05 1.88
CA ARG A 103 -9.91 -7.19 0.66
C ARG A 103 -10.18 -6.05 -0.32
N LYS A 104 -9.12 -5.34 -0.73
CA LYS A 104 -9.24 -4.28 -1.77
C LYS A 104 -9.88 -4.86 -3.05
N PRO A 105 -10.80 -4.15 -3.70
CA PRO A 105 -11.13 -2.72 -3.54
C PRO A 105 -12.11 -2.38 -2.39
N ASN A 106 -12.55 -3.36 -1.58
CA ASN A 106 -13.41 -3.07 -0.45
C ASN A 106 -12.67 -2.25 0.62
N PRO A 107 -13.36 -1.32 1.32
CA PRO A 107 -12.73 -0.36 2.21
C PRO A 107 -12.46 -0.88 3.63
N GLY A 108 -12.83 -2.11 3.97
CA GLY A 108 -12.85 -2.62 5.35
C GLY A 108 -11.54 -2.45 6.12
N LEU A 109 -10.37 -2.59 5.45
CA LEU A 109 -9.07 -2.35 6.11
C LEU A 109 -8.87 -0.90 6.56
N VAL A 110 -9.47 0.06 5.88
CA VAL A 110 -9.26 1.50 6.12
C VAL A 110 -10.44 2.18 6.80
N GLU A 111 -11.54 1.45 7.07
CA GLU A 111 -12.74 1.99 7.69
C GLU A 111 -12.47 2.69 9.04
N LYS A 112 -11.51 2.21 9.81
CA LYS A 112 -11.12 2.84 11.08
C LYS A 112 -10.65 4.29 10.90
N TYR A 113 -10.00 4.59 9.79
CA TYR A 113 -9.57 5.95 9.45
C TYR A 113 -10.71 6.78 8.88
N MET A 114 -11.57 6.16 8.06
CA MET A 114 -12.69 6.85 7.41
C MET A 114 -13.75 7.32 8.41
N ASN A 115 -13.89 6.61 9.52
CA ASN A 115 -14.88 6.89 10.55
C ASN A 115 -14.32 7.68 11.75
N ASP A 116 -13.04 8.04 11.74
CA ASP A 116 -12.37 8.76 12.81
C ASP A 116 -12.21 10.24 12.44
N SER A 117 -12.79 11.12 13.26
CA SER A 117 -12.75 12.57 13.07
C SER A 117 -11.36 13.20 13.25
N GLU A 118 -10.37 12.45 13.75
CA GLU A 118 -8.98 12.92 13.80
C GLU A 118 -8.36 13.03 12.41
N TYR A 119 -8.89 12.29 11.43
CA TYR A 119 -8.34 12.21 10.09
C TYR A 119 -9.10 13.05 9.07
N ASP A 120 -8.35 13.77 8.25
CA ASP A 120 -8.85 14.53 7.10
C ASP A 120 -8.82 13.65 5.85
N ILE A 121 -9.82 12.79 5.71
CA ILE A 121 -9.90 11.85 4.58
C ILE A 121 -10.04 12.58 3.25
N ALA A 122 -10.71 13.74 3.23
CA ALA A 122 -10.88 14.54 2.01
C ALA A 122 -9.54 15.06 1.43
N ASN A 123 -8.51 15.23 2.28
CA ASN A 123 -7.16 15.64 1.89
C ASN A 123 -6.12 14.52 2.10
N SER A 124 -6.57 13.28 2.24
CA SER A 124 -5.75 12.07 2.23
C SER A 124 -5.68 11.46 0.84
N TYR A 125 -4.67 10.65 0.57
CA TYR A 125 -4.40 10.11 -0.76
C TYR A 125 -4.08 8.63 -0.73
N VAL A 126 -4.21 7.98 -1.88
CA VAL A 126 -3.81 6.59 -2.09
C VAL A 126 -2.79 6.53 -3.23
N ILE A 127 -1.72 5.79 -3.04
CA ILE A 127 -0.74 5.44 -4.08
C ILE A 127 -0.82 3.94 -4.32
N GLY A 128 -0.99 3.55 -5.58
CA GLY A 128 -1.02 2.14 -5.98
C GLY A 128 -0.98 1.99 -7.50
N PRO A 129 -0.79 0.75 -8.01
CA PRO A 129 -0.88 0.49 -9.43
C PRO A 129 -2.31 0.71 -9.92
N SER A 130 -2.46 1.19 -11.16
CA SER A 130 -3.77 1.32 -11.78
C SER A 130 -4.08 0.08 -12.63
N GLU A 131 -5.33 -0.35 -12.65
CA GLU A 131 -5.79 -1.44 -13.51
C GLU A 131 -5.60 -1.16 -15.02
N THR A 132 -5.36 0.09 -15.39
CA THR A 132 -5.15 0.51 -16.78
C THR A 132 -3.69 0.59 -17.19
N GLY A 133 -2.75 0.11 -16.35
CA GLY A 133 -1.31 0.20 -16.62
C GLY A 133 -0.74 1.62 -16.49
N ASP A 134 -1.56 2.59 -16.17
CA ASP A 134 -1.13 3.95 -15.83
C ASP A 134 -0.91 4.02 -14.31
N ALA A 135 0.33 4.05 -13.87
CA ALA A 135 0.77 3.97 -12.46
C ALA A 135 0.22 5.07 -11.52
N ARG A 136 -0.86 5.72 -11.89
CA ARG A 136 -1.34 6.97 -11.30
C ARG A 136 -2.74 6.98 -10.74
N ARG A 137 -3.45 5.84 -10.67
CA ARG A 137 -4.82 5.82 -10.12
C ARG A 137 -5.07 4.63 -9.22
N CYS A 138 -4.97 4.83 -7.92
CA CYS A 138 -5.64 3.97 -6.98
C CYS A 138 -7.04 4.51 -6.69
N GLN A 139 -8.06 3.68 -6.82
CA GLN A 139 -9.45 4.04 -6.53
C GLN A 139 -9.89 3.29 -5.27
N TYR A 140 -10.12 4.01 -4.18
CA TYR A 140 -11.08 3.58 -3.17
C TYR A 140 -12.44 4.17 -3.56
N GLN A 141 -13.39 3.30 -3.92
CA GLN A 141 -14.76 3.73 -4.17
C GLN A 141 -15.51 3.88 -2.84
N HIS A 142 -15.73 5.10 -2.44
CA HIS A 142 -16.84 5.40 -1.52
C HIS A 142 -18.11 5.51 -2.38
N GLN A 143 -19.24 4.97 -1.89
CA GLN A 143 -20.48 4.91 -2.66
C GLN A 143 -21.04 6.28 -3.06
N ASP A 144 -20.54 7.39 -2.57
CA ASP A 144 -21.07 8.72 -2.86
C ASP A 144 -20.06 9.81 -3.27
N GLU A 145 -18.73 9.58 -3.24
CA GLU A 145 -17.79 10.56 -3.79
C GLU A 145 -16.50 9.89 -4.26
N ILE A 146 -16.27 9.99 -5.56
CA ILE A 146 -14.98 9.68 -6.18
C ILE A 146 -13.99 10.76 -5.76
N ILE A 147 -13.10 10.47 -4.82
CA ILE A 147 -12.00 11.38 -4.51
C ILE A 147 -10.98 11.27 -5.64
N HIS A 148 -11.27 11.98 -6.74
CA HIS A 148 -10.34 12.27 -7.79
C HIS A 148 -9.48 13.46 -7.36
N ARG A 149 -8.35 13.22 -6.70
CA ARG A 149 -7.24 14.17 -6.73
C ARG A 149 -5.97 13.44 -7.10
N GLN A 150 -5.53 13.75 -8.30
CA GLN A 150 -4.29 13.36 -8.92
C GLN A 150 -3.13 14.00 -8.17
N LEU A 151 -2.45 13.25 -7.29
CA LEU A 151 -1.11 13.62 -6.91
C LEU A 151 -0.21 13.24 -8.10
N MET A 152 0.05 14.23 -8.96
CA MET A 152 1.07 14.12 -9.99
C MET A 152 2.43 14.08 -9.28
N LEU A 153 2.82 12.93 -8.79
CA LEU A 153 4.22 12.65 -8.55
C LEU A 153 4.83 12.46 -9.94
N ASN A 154 5.50 13.50 -10.44
CA ASN A 154 6.39 13.35 -11.57
C ASN A 154 7.51 12.39 -11.15
N LEU A 155 7.25 11.09 -11.39
CA LEU A 155 8.21 10.00 -11.23
C LEU A 155 9.04 9.96 -12.54
N TYR A 156 9.86 10.99 -12.78
CA TYR A 156 10.94 10.98 -13.78
C TYR A 156 12.18 11.62 -13.18
#